data_7c16c685afdb4c5388fc377d07c818ba
#
_entry.id   7c16c685afdb4c5388fc377d07c818ba
#
_cell.length_a   1.000
_cell.length_b   1.000
_cell.length_c   1.000
_cell.angle_alpha   90.00
_cell.angle_beta   90.00
_cell.angle_gamma   90.00
#
_symmetry.space_group_name_H-M   'P 1'
#
loop_
_entity.id
_entity.type
_entity.pdbx_description
1 polymer ?
#
loop_
_entity_poly.entity_id
_entity_poly.type
_entity_poly.pdbx_seq_one_letter_code
_entity_poly.pdbx_strand_id
1 'polypeptide(L)'
;MGVNSVWQLKRVRKRMFKDLKRVIKARNAIIDGDNTVEVAVMVAKKIEEYSKYYAQAIGVMREQLQIAEDNGFDIDGDRFLYNYRALKDDTIEVVSVMFEMYTDVYNKIGELMLNE
;
A
#
# COMPACT_ATOMS: atom_id res chain seq x y z
N MET A 1 12.34 12.68 -11.02
CA MET A 1 13.40 11.70 -11.22
C MET A 1 13.03 10.38 -10.55
N GLY A 2 13.13 9.29 -11.26
CA GLY A 2 12.78 7.99 -10.73
C GLY A 2 13.82 7.42 -9.77
N VAL A 3 13.46 6.33 -9.11
CA VAL A 3 14.36 5.54 -8.28
C VAL A 3 15.29 4.76 -9.21
N ASN A 4 16.59 4.96 -9.11
CA ASN A 4 17.57 4.39 -10.01
C ASN A 4 18.69 3.62 -9.31
N SER A 5 18.57 3.37 -8.03
CA SER A 5 19.55 2.56 -7.28
C SER A 5 18.86 1.63 -6.28
N VAL A 6 19.52 0.52 -5.97
CA VAL A 6 19.01 -0.45 -4.98
C VAL A 6 18.81 0.22 -3.63
N TRP A 7 19.68 1.15 -3.26
CA TRP A 7 19.58 1.90 -2.01
C TRP A 7 18.29 2.72 -1.95
N GLN A 8 17.94 3.40 -3.05
CA GLN A 8 16.69 4.17 -3.13
C GLN A 8 15.48 3.25 -3.06
N LEU A 9 15.53 2.06 -3.68
CA LEU A 9 14.47 1.07 -3.58
C LEU A 9 14.23 0.64 -2.13
N LYS A 10 15.30 0.42 -1.39
CA LYS A 10 15.22 0.06 0.03
C LYS A 10 14.59 1.18 0.87
N ARG A 11 14.88 2.44 0.56
CA ARG A 11 14.25 3.59 1.23
C ARG A 11 12.75 3.66 0.95
N VAL A 12 12.37 3.48 -0.31
CA VAL A 12 10.96 3.45 -0.71
C VAL A 12 10.21 2.32 0.00
N ARG A 13 10.80 1.13 0.04
CA ARG A 13 10.23 -0.02 0.73
C ARG A 13 10.04 0.25 2.23
N LYS A 14 11.04 0.83 2.87
CA LYS A 14 10.98 1.18 4.30
C LYS A 14 9.86 2.17 4.59
N ARG A 15 9.71 3.19 3.73
CA ARG A 15 8.62 4.16 3.85
C ARG A 15 7.24 3.51 3.67
N MET A 16 7.12 2.61 2.71
CA MET A 16 5.88 1.89 2.46
C MET A 16 5.46 1.08 3.69
N PHE A 17 6.38 0.34 4.32
CA PHE A 17 6.07 -0.41 5.53
C PHE A 17 5.76 0.49 6.73
N LYS A 18 6.33 1.67 6.77
CA LYS A 18 5.99 2.68 7.78
C LYS A 18 4.55 3.16 7.61
N ASP A 19 4.14 3.41 6.37
CA ASP A 19 2.75 3.78 6.05
C ASP A 19 1.79 2.64 6.37
N LEU A 20 2.17 1.40 6.09
CA LEU A 20 1.37 0.23 6.45
C LEU A 20 1.15 0.16 7.97
N LYS A 21 2.18 0.39 8.76
CA LYS A 21 2.06 0.40 10.23
C LYS A 21 1.09 1.48 10.70
N ARG A 22 1.10 2.65 10.07
CA ARG A 22 0.15 3.73 10.37
C ARG A 22 -1.28 3.30 10.08
N VAL A 23 -1.50 2.64 8.95
CA VAL A 23 -2.83 2.12 8.56
C VAL A 23 -3.32 1.09 9.57
N ILE A 24 -2.46 0.13 9.94
CA ILE A 24 -2.81 -0.90 10.91
C ILE A 24 -3.18 -0.27 12.26
N LYS A 25 -2.38 0.67 12.73
CA LYS A 25 -2.64 1.38 14.00
C LYS A 25 -3.96 2.13 13.97
N ALA A 26 -4.23 2.85 12.88
CA ALA A 26 -5.48 3.59 12.73
C ALA A 26 -6.69 2.65 12.67
N ARG A 27 -6.58 1.55 11.93
CA ARG A 27 -7.62 0.52 11.87
C ARG A 27 -7.91 -0.06 13.24
N ASN A 28 -6.86 -0.42 13.99
CA ASN A 28 -7.02 -1.02 15.32
C ASN A 28 -7.69 -0.04 16.29
N ALA A 29 -7.36 1.24 16.20
CA ALA A 29 -8.00 2.26 17.02
C ALA A 29 -9.51 2.36 16.76
N ILE A 30 -9.95 2.16 15.53
CA ILE A 30 -11.37 2.18 15.16
C ILE A 30 -12.07 0.90 15.63
N ILE A 31 -11.45 -0.25 15.43
CA ILE A 31 -12.06 -1.55 15.77
C ILE A 31 -12.14 -1.74 17.28
N ASP A 32 -11.10 -1.39 18.01
CA ASP A 32 -10.96 -1.67 19.45
C ASP A 32 -11.43 -0.52 20.35
N GLY A 33 -11.70 0.64 19.79
CA GLY A 33 -12.06 1.83 20.56
C GLY A 33 -13.52 2.25 20.40
N ASP A 34 -13.94 3.18 21.23
CA ASP A 34 -15.23 3.85 21.12
C ASP A 34 -15.07 5.09 20.24
N ASN A 35 -15.49 4.97 18.99
CA ASN A 35 -15.33 6.04 18.01
C ASN A 35 -16.67 6.46 17.43
N THR A 36 -16.73 7.72 16.99
CA THR A 36 -17.89 8.23 16.27
C THR A 36 -17.84 7.78 14.82
N VAL A 37 -18.98 7.79 14.16
CA VAL A 37 -19.07 7.53 12.71
C VAL A 37 -18.13 8.47 11.94
N GLU A 38 -18.08 9.74 12.30
CA GLU A 38 -17.25 10.75 11.63
C GLU A 38 -15.77 10.41 11.69
N VAL A 39 -15.28 9.99 12.86
CA VAL A 39 -13.87 9.59 13.03
C VAL A 39 -13.58 8.34 12.21
N ALA A 40 -14.47 7.35 12.23
CA ALA A 40 -14.30 6.12 11.45
C ALA A 40 -14.27 6.41 9.94
N VAL A 41 -15.12 7.32 9.46
CA VAL A 41 -15.13 7.74 8.05
C VAL A 41 -13.82 8.44 7.68
N MET A 42 -13.29 9.29 8.56
CA MET A 42 -12.00 9.95 8.33
C MET A 42 -10.88 8.92 8.17
N VAL A 43 -10.85 7.91 9.03
CA VAL A 43 -9.84 6.85 8.98
C VAL A 43 -10.01 6.03 7.70
N ALA A 44 -11.24 5.66 7.33
CA ALA A 44 -11.50 4.92 6.09
C ALA A 44 -10.98 5.68 4.87
N LYS A 45 -11.24 6.97 4.79
CA LYS A 45 -10.75 7.82 3.70
C LYS A 45 -9.23 7.86 3.64
N LYS A 46 -8.58 7.94 4.79
CA LYS A 46 -7.13 7.96 4.86
C LYS A 46 -6.52 6.64 4.37
N ILE A 47 -7.09 5.51 4.79
CA ILE A 47 -6.66 4.19 4.33
C ILE A 47 -6.86 4.08 2.81
N GLU A 48 -7.98 4.56 2.29
CA GLU A 48 -8.26 4.56 0.86
C GLU A 48 -7.21 5.35 0.09
N GLU A 49 -6.83 6.53 0.57
CA GLU A 49 -5.80 7.36 -0.05
C GLU A 49 -4.45 6.63 -0.15
N TYR A 50 -4.02 5.99 0.93
CA TYR A 50 -2.80 5.20 0.93
C TYR A 50 -2.90 4.03 -0.06
N SER A 51 -4.01 3.32 -0.05
CA SER A 51 -4.25 2.18 -0.94
C SER A 51 -4.16 2.59 -2.41
N LYS A 52 -4.79 3.68 -2.76
CA LYS A 52 -4.78 4.21 -4.14
C LYS A 52 -3.37 4.64 -4.56
N TYR A 53 -2.65 5.31 -3.68
CA TYR A 53 -1.29 5.75 -3.95
C TYR A 53 -0.39 4.56 -4.30
N TYR A 54 -0.41 3.52 -3.47
CA TYR A 54 0.43 2.34 -3.70
C TYR A 54 -0.09 1.46 -4.84
N ALA A 55 -1.39 1.41 -5.07
CA ALA A 55 -1.96 0.71 -6.23
C ALA A 55 -1.49 1.33 -7.55
N GLN A 56 -1.45 2.66 -7.62
CA GLN A 56 -0.91 3.36 -8.79
C GLN A 56 0.58 3.07 -8.98
N ALA A 57 1.33 3.00 -7.90
CA ALA A 57 2.75 2.64 -7.94
C ALA A 57 2.97 1.24 -8.53
N ILE A 58 2.10 0.28 -8.20
CA ILE A 58 2.15 -1.07 -8.79
C ILE A 58 2.02 -1.00 -10.31
N GLY A 59 1.05 -0.23 -10.81
CA GLY A 59 0.85 -0.05 -12.24
C GLY A 59 2.07 0.50 -12.95
N VAL A 60 2.70 1.51 -12.37
CA VAL A 60 3.92 2.12 -12.91
C VAL A 60 5.07 1.10 -12.92
N MET A 61 5.25 0.37 -11.82
CA MET A 61 6.33 -0.61 -11.72
C MET A 61 6.15 -1.77 -12.70
N ARG A 62 4.92 -2.25 -12.90
CA ARG A 62 4.61 -3.29 -13.88
C ARG A 62 4.96 -2.84 -15.29
N GLU A 63 4.58 -1.62 -15.65
CA GLU A 63 4.86 -1.05 -16.95
C GLU A 63 6.35 -0.90 -17.18
N GLN A 64 7.10 -0.40 -16.23
CA GLN A 64 8.54 -0.24 -16.31
C GLN A 64 9.25 -1.59 -16.47
N LEU A 65 8.82 -2.60 -15.73
CA LEU A 65 9.39 -3.95 -15.85
C LEU A 65 9.09 -4.56 -17.23
N GLN A 66 7.88 -4.34 -17.74
CA GLN A 66 7.52 -4.83 -19.07
C GLN A 66 8.36 -4.16 -20.16
N ILE A 67 8.58 -2.86 -20.06
CA ILE A 67 9.43 -2.12 -20.99
C ILE A 67 10.85 -2.67 -20.96
N ALA A 68 11.40 -2.92 -19.77
CA ALA A 68 12.74 -3.50 -19.63
C ALA A 68 12.83 -4.88 -20.30
N GLU A 69 11.83 -5.74 -20.03
CA GLU A 69 11.76 -7.07 -20.63
C GLU A 69 11.66 -7.01 -22.15
N ASP A 70 10.81 -6.13 -22.69
CA ASP A 70 10.63 -5.94 -24.13
C ASP A 70 11.91 -5.43 -24.81
N ASN A 71 12.78 -4.75 -24.06
CA ASN A 71 14.07 -4.28 -24.55
C ASN A 71 15.22 -5.27 -24.31
N GLY A 72 14.90 -6.50 -23.93
CA GLY A 72 15.87 -7.57 -23.80
C GLY A 72 16.67 -7.60 -22.51
N PHE A 73 16.26 -6.84 -21.49
CA PHE A 73 16.92 -6.90 -20.18
C PHE A 73 16.55 -8.18 -19.44
N ASP A 74 17.53 -8.81 -18.82
CA ASP A 74 17.32 -9.95 -17.93
C ASP A 74 17.02 -9.45 -16.54
N ILE A 75 15.75 -9.48 -16.16
CA ILE A 75 15.29 -8.98 -14.86
C ILE A 75 15.94 -9.75 -13.71
N ASP A 76 16.08 -11.07 -13.85
CA ASP A 76 16.68 -11.91 -12.81
C ASP A 76 18.17 -11.69 -12.66
N GLY A 77 18.86 -11.37 -13.77
CA GLY A 77 20.29 -11.14 -13.79
C GLY A 77 20.70 -9.71 -13.49
N ASP A 78 19.78 -8.77 -13.55
CA ASP A 78 20.06 -7.36 -13.27
C ASP A 78 19.71 -7.07 -11.81
N ARG A 79 20.70 -6.62 -11.03
CA ARG A 79 20.52 -6.38 -9.61
C ARG A 79 19.43 -5.34 -9.31
N PHE A 80 19.40 -4.26 -10.09
CA PHE A 80 18.38 -3.22 -9.89
C PHE A 80 16.99 -3.73 -10.25
N LEU A 81 16.84 -4.33 -11.43
CA LEU A 81 15.54 -4.81 -11.90
C LEU A 81 14.99 -5.94 -11.02
N TYR A 82 15.85 -6.82 -10.55
CA TYR A 82 15.46 -7.86 -9.61
C TYR A 82 14.86 -7.26 -8.32
N ASN A 83 15.55 -6.28 -7.74
CA ASN A 83 15.07 -5.60 -6.53
C ASN A 83 13.83 -4.75 -6.80
N TYR A 84 13.73 -4.17 -8.00
CA TYR A 84 12.56 -3.40 -8.41
C TYR A 84 11.31 -4.28 -8.49
N ARG A 85 11.46 -5.47 -9.07
CA ARG A 85 10.38 -6.46 -9.12
C ARG A 85 10.00 -6.94 -7.71
N ALA A 86 10.97 -7.16 -6.85
CA ALA A 86 10.71 -7.54 -5.46
C ALA A 86 9.93 -6.44 -4.73
N LEU A 87 10.27 -5.17 -4.95
CA LEU A 87 9.52 -4.04 -4.40
C LEU A 87 8.09 -4.03 -4.94
N LYS A 88 7.90 -4.29 -6.23
CA LYS A 88 6.55 -4.37 -6.81
C LYS A 88 5.73 -5.48 -6.13
N ASP A 89 6.32 -6.65 -5.91
CA ASP A 89 5.63 -7.77 -5.27
C ASP A 89 5.27 -7.44 -3.81
N ASP A 90 6.19 -6.83 -3.07
CA ASP A 90 5.91 -6.35 -1.71
C ASP A 90 4.79 -5.31 -1.70
N THR A 91 4.77 -4.42 -2.68
CA THR A 91 3.73 -3.39 -2.80
C THR A 91 2.35 -4.00 -3.03
N ILE A 92 2.26 -5.05 -3.84
CA ILE A 92 1.01 -5.78 -4.05
C ILE A 92 0.49 -6.35 -2.73
N GLU A 93 1.35 -6.96 -1.93
CA GLU A 93 0.96 -7.50 -0.62
C GLU A 93 0.51 -6.39 0.33
N VAL A 94 1.23 -5.28 0.37
CA VAL A 94 0.88 -4.14 1.22
C VAL A 94 -0.49 -3.56 0.84
N VAL A 95 -0.75 -3.39 -0.45
CA VAL A 95 -2.05 -2.88 -0.92
C VAL A 95 -3.17 -3.85 -0.54
N SER A 96 -2.93 -5.15 -0.65
CA SER A 96 -3.90 -6.17 -0.26
C SER A 96 -4.25 -6.06 1.22
N VAL A 97 -3.26 -5.90 2.09
CA VAL A 97 -3.47 -5.70 3.53
C VAL A 97 -4.20 -4.39 3.81
N MET A 98 -3.81 -3.31 3.16
CA MET A 98 -4.49 -2.01 3.32
C MET A 98 -5.96 -2.09 2.91
N PHE A 99 -6.26 -2.84 1.85
CA PHE A 99 -7.64 -3.04 1.40
C PHE A 99 -8.45 -3.82 2.45
N GLU A 100 -7.87 -4.84 3.06
CA GLU A 100 -8.51 -5.57 4.17
C GLU A 100 -8.77 -4.64 5.36
N MET A 101 -7.81 -3.79 5.71
CA MET A 101 -7.96 -2.81 6.79
C MET A 101 -9.08 -1.80 6.48
N TYR A 102 -9.15 -1.34 5.24
CA TYR A 102 -10.23 -0.48 4.77
C TYR A 102 -11.59 -1.17 4.95
N THR A 103 -11.70 -2.42 4.53
CA THR A 103 -12.94 -3.20 4.64
C THR A 103 -13.37 -3.36 6.09
N ASP A 104 -12.43 -3.63 7.00
CA ASP A 104 -12.72 -3.74 8.42
C ASP A 104 -13.28 -2.44 8.99
N VAL A 105 -12.69 -1.30 8.65
CA VAL A 105 -13.18 0.01 9.09
C VAL A 105 -14.53 0.33 8.46
N TYR A 106 -14.69 0.02 7.18
CA TYR A 106 -15.97 0.21 6.48
C TYR A 106 -17.10 -0.55 7.15
N ASN A 107 -16.85 -1.82 7.51
CA ASN A 107 -17.83 -2.65 8.21
C ASN A 107 -18.14 -2.08 9.60
N LYS A 108 -17.14 -1.57 10.29
CA LYS A 108 -17.34 -0.92 11.59
C LYS A 108 -18.22 0.34 11.48
N ILE A 109 -18.05 1.11 10.42
CA ILE A 109 -18.92 2.25 10.15
C ILE A 109 -20.38 1.80 10.06
N GLY A 110 -20.65 0.72 9.34
CA GLY A 110 -22.00 0.15 9.26
C GLY A 110 -22.57 -0.22 10.62
N GLU A 111 -21.77 -0.87 11.47
CA GLU A 111 -22.17 -1.21 12.84
C GLU A 111 -22.48 0.04 13.67
N LEU A 112 -21.62 1.05 13.60
CA LEU A 112 -21.81 2.31 14.34
C LEU A 112 -23.08 3.04 13.89
N MET A 113 -23.38 3.02 12.61
CA MET A 113 -24.61 3.65 12.08
C MET A 113 -25.86 2.93 12.54
N LEU A 114 -25.82 1.60 12.65
CA LEU A 114 -26.96 0.81 13.15
C LEU A 114 -27.24 1.05 14.63
N ASN A 115 -26.26 1.47 15.39
CA ASN A 115 -26.37 1.69 16.81
C ASN A 115 -26.68 3.15 17.18
N GLU A 116 -26.82 4.02 16.22
CA GLU A 116 -27.24 5.42 16.44
C GLU A 116 -28.77 5.58 16.67
#